data_6b752e2abbabcf170978c7b5855d1986
#
_entry.id   6b752e2abbabcf170978c7b5855d1986
#
_cell.length_a   1.000
_cell.length_b   1.000
_cell.length_c   1.000
_cell.angle_alpha   90.00
_cell.angle_beta   90.00
_cell.angle_gamma   90.00
#
_symmetry.space_group_name_H-M   'P 1'
#
loop_
_entity.id
_entity.type
_entity.pdbx_description
1 polymer ?
#
loop_
_entity_poly.entity_id
_entity_poly.type
_entity_poly.pdbx_seq_one_letter_code
_entity_poly.pdbx_strand_id
1 'polypeptide(L)'
;TTKLAYGGVVFGGYVLGVQQSVFLDIRELPALLQRMYDRTLGNKDATANILNSVDGTRVADHGAKVTDQVYLDVAIGEQALVPKRIVLGLYHDVAPKTCDNFETLCMGHTTLTTAQKKHKLEGKPQSYVQSPFHRIIPNFMIQGGDWTKKDGTGGRSIFPHGSKFRDEAGGLDLKHSGAGTLSMANAGPNTNSSQFFITLAATPHLNGRHVVFGKVISGMDVVREIEQCGTRKGTPTSKVIVVGSGLISRSSHQDRDLSWRSSKWLRQRLKELRRMKQE
;
A
#
# COMPACT_ATOMS: atom_id res chain seq x y z
N THR A 1 36.84 -14.54 32.98
CA THR A 1 35.38 -14.65 32.84
C THR A 1 34.82 -13.35 32.28
N THR A 2 34.78 -13.28 30.97
CA THR A 2 34.30 -12.11 30.23
C THR A 2 32.78 -12.23 30.11
N LYS A 3 32.04 -11.36 30.78
CA LYS A 3 30.61 -11.24 30.63
C LYS A 3 30.32 -10.40 29.37
N LEU A 4 29.83 -11.02 28.32
CA LEU A 4 29.21 -10.35 27.18
C LEU A 4 27.84 -9.80 27.62
N ALA A 5 27.70 -8.49 27.62
CA ALA A 5 26.43 -7.82 27.83
C ALA A 5 25.60 -7.90 26.54
N TYR A 6 24.52 -8.66 26.54
CA TYR A 6 23.51 -8.64 25.48
C TYR A 6 22.52 -7.50 25.77
N GLY A 7 22.33 -6.62 24.80
CA GLY A 7 21.40 -5.51 24.87
C GLY A 7 19.95 -5.99 24.94
N GLY A 8 19.31 -5.81 26.08
CA GLY A 8 17.87 -6.02 26.26
C GLY A 8 17.13 -4.70 26.08
N VAL A 9 16.01 -4.73 25.36
CA VAL A 9 15.09 -3.59 25.27
C VAL A 9 14.14 -3.65 26.45
N VAL A 10 14.11 -2.60 27.27
CA VAL A 10 13.22 -2.47 28.43
C VAL A 10 11.94 -1.74 28.01
N PHE A 11 10.80 -2.40 28.07
CA PHE A 11 9.50 -1.75 28.01
C PHE A 11 9.01 -1.48 29.44
N GLY A 12 8.89 -0.21 29.81
CA GLY A 12 8.31 0.22 31.09
C GLY A 12 6.82 0.50 30.94
N GLY A 13 5.97 -0.33 31.57
CA GLY A 13 4.55 -0.06 31.73
C GLY A 13 4.21 0.16 33.20
N TYR A 14 3.59 1.29 33.54
CA TYR A 14 3.05 1.53 34.86
C TYR A 14 1.64 0.96 34.97
N VAL A 15 1.45 -0.06 35.80
CA VAL A 15 0.13 -0.48 36.29
C VAL A 15 0.24 -0.70 37.80
N LEU A 16 -0.48 0.13 38.58
CA LEU A 16 -0.71 -0.05 40.01
C LEU A 16 0.54 -0.32 40.87
N GLY A 17 1.52 0.57 40.85
CA GLY A 17 2.51 0.68 41.93
C GLY A 17 3.52 -0.46 42.07
N VAL A 18 3.62 -1.39 41.13
CA VAL A 18 4.60 -2.48 41.15
C VAL A 18 5.46 -2.43 39.88
N GLN A 19 6.73 -2.11 40.05
CA GLN A 19 7.72 -2.14 38.97
C GLN A 19 8.18 -3.59 38.77
N GLN A 20 7.62 -4.29 37.80
CA GLN A 20 8.15 -5.57 37.33
C GLN A 20 8.91 -5.37 36.04
N SER A 21 10.23 -5.55 36.08
CA SER A 21 11.08 -5.61 34.88
C SER A 21 10.95 -7.02 34.29
N VAL A 22 10.23 -7.15 33.19
CA VAL A 22 10.14 -8.40 32.45
C VAL A 22 11.25 -8.42 31.40
N PHE A 23 12.24 -9.28 31.58
CA PHE A 23 13.23 -9.57 30.55
C PHE A 23 12.61 -10.52 29.54
N LEU A 24 12.33 -10.01 28.34
CA LEU A 24 11.87 -10.84 27.22
C LEU A 24 13.08 -11.33 26.40
N ASP A 25 13.18 -12.62 26.20
CA ASP A 25 14.14 -13.20 25.27
C ASP A 25 13.73 -12.83 23.85
N ILE A 26 14.62 -12.13 23.12
CA ILE A 26 14.40 -11.68 21.73
C ILE A 26 14.00 -12.84 20.81
N ARG A 27 14.40 -14.08 21.13
CA ARG A 27 14.06 -15.28 20.37
C ARG A 27 12.60 -15.70 20.47
N GLU A 28 11.90 -15.31 21.53
CA GLU A 28 10.47 -15.59 21.72
C GLU A 28 9.55 -14.44 21.31
N LEU A 29 10.11 -13.30 20.93
CA LEU A 29 9.34 -12.11 20.56
C LEU A 29 8.31 -12.38 19.43
N PRO A 30 8.63 -13.12 18.37
CA PRO A 30 7.65 -13.44 17.31
C PRO A 30 6.47 -14.27 17.83
N ALA A 31 6.75 -15.27 18.67
CA ALA A 31 5.71 -16.15 19.24
C ALA A 31 4.84 -15.42 20.28
N LEU A 32 5.42 -14.51 21.03
CA LEU A 32 4.68 -13.70 22.00
C LEU A 32 3.79 -12.66 21.30
N LEU A 33 4.29 -12.00 20.28
CA LEU A 33 3.51 -11.09 19.44
C LEU A 33 2.39 -11.83 18.73
N GLN A 34 2.63 -13.04 18.26
CA GLN A 34 1.60 -13.89 17.66
C GLN A 34 0.51 -14.27 18.67
N ARG A 35 0.89 -14.67 19.90
CA ARG A 35 -0.09 -14.97 20.98
C ARG A 35 -0.86 -13.75 21.44
N MET A 36 -0.25 -12.58 21.46
CA MET A 36 -0.95 -11.32 21.74
C MET A 36 -1.93 -10.96 20.61
N TYR A 37 -1.50 -11.14 19.36
CA TYR A 37 -2.34 -10.97 18.18
C TYR A 37 -3.54 -11.92 18.21
N ASP A 38 -3.31 -13.21 18.48
CA ASP A 38 -4.35 -14.25 18.54
C ASP A 38 -5.32 -14.03 19.71
N ARG A 39 -4.85 -13.51 20.85
CA ARG A 39 -5.71 -13.15 21.98
C ARG A 39 -6.55 -11.90 21.74
N THR A 40 -6.01 -10.92 21.02
CA THR A 40 -6.70 -9.64 20.78
C THR A 40 -7.65 -9.72 19.59
N LEU A 41 -7.35 -10.58 18.61
CA LEU A 41 -8.07 -10.69 17.33
C LEU A 41 -8.66 -12.08 17.07
N GLY A 42 -8.58 -13.01 18.02
CA GLY A 42 -8.98 -14.42 17.88
C GLY A 42 -10.48 -14.69 17.72
N ASN A 43 -11.30 -13.64 17.65
CA ASN A 43 -12.72 -13.77 17.28
C ASN A 43 -12.97 -13.06 15.94
N LYS A 44 -12.90 -13.83 14.84
CA LYS A 44 -13.11 -13.32 13.48
C LYS A 44 -14.47 -12.64 13.29
N ASP A 45 -15.49 -13.07 14.03
CA ASP A 45 -16.85 -12.50 13.95
C ASP A 45 -16.98 -11.21 14.76
N ALA A 46 -16.24 -11.06 15.86
CA ALA A 46 -16.22 -9.83 16.64
C ALA A 46 -15.50 -8.70 15.89
N THR A 47 -14.46 -9.02 15.14
CA THR A 47 -13.71 -8.03 14.33
C THR A 47 -14.56 -7.49 13.20
N ALA A 48 -15.36 -8.32 12.53
CA ALA A 48 -16.28 -7.89 11.49
C ALA A 48 -17.40 -7.00 12.03
N ASN A 49 -17.90 -7.29 13.25
CA ASN A 49 -18.95 -6.49 13.89
C ASN A 49 -18.44 -5.17 14.50
N ILE A 50 -17.22 -5.13 15.02
CA ILE A 50 -16.60 -3.90 15.53
C ILE A 50 -16.28 -2.95 14.36
N LEU A 51 -15.81 -3.46 13.20
CA LEU A 51 -15.55 -2.66 12.01
C LEU A 51 -16.81 -2.03 11.42
N ASN A 52 -17.98 -2.63 11.65
CA ASN A 52 -19.27 -2.10 11.18
C ASN A 52 -19.96 -1.16 12.18
N SER A 53 -19.49 -1.05 13.43
CA SER A 53 -20.19 -0.35 14.51
C SER A 53 -19.52 0.95 14.98
N VAL A 54 -18.26 1.20 14.62
CA VAL A 54 -17.56 2.41 15.02
C VAL A 54 -17.55 3.38 13.85
N ASP A 55 -18.37 4.43 13.93
CA ASP A 55 -18.24 5.66 13.14
C ASP A 55 -19.15 5.86 11.90
N GLY A 56 -20.17 5.08 11.62
CA GLY A 56 -21.14 5.47 10.56
C GLY A 56 -20.57 5.70 9.15
N THR A 57 -19.27 5.60 8.95
CA THR A 57 -18.60 5.72 7.65
C THR A 57 -18.63 4.38 6.94
N ARG A 58 -19.57 4.23 6.03
CA ARG A 58 -19.69 3.07 5.18
C ARG A 58 -18.43 2.95 4.30
N VAL A 59 -17.60 1.95 4.58
CA VAL A 59 -16.47 1.60 3.68
C VAL A 59 -17.06 1.19 2.33
N ALA A 60 -16.46 1.65 1.25
CA ALA A 60 -16.89 1.29 -0.09
C ALA A 60 -16.92 -0.23 -0.26
N ASP A 61 -18.08 -0.77 -0.58
CA ASP A 61 -18.26 -2.18 -0.93
C ASP A 61 -18.72 -2.27 -2.37
N HIS A 62 -17.93 -2.97 -3.18
CA HIS A 62 -18.17 -3.11 -4.61
C HIS A 62 -18.68 -4.51 -4.97
N GLY A 63 -18.86 -5.41 -3.99
CA GLY A 63 -19.13 -6.82 -4.24
C GLY A 63 -17.95 -7.55 -4.90
N ALA A 64 -16.88 -6.85 -5.25
CA ALA A 64 -15.69 -7.46 -5.79
C ALA A 64 -14.93 -8.23 -4.69
N LYS A 65 -14.44 -9.42 -5.04
CA LYS A 65 -13.71 -10.28 -4.10
C LYS A 65 -12.33 -9.71 -3.81
N VAL A 66 -12.00 -9.58 -2.52
CA VAL A 66 -10.63 -9.32 -2.10
C VAL A 66 -9.80 -10.59 -2.29
N THR A 67 -8.76 -10.49 -3.09
CA THR A 67 -7.87 -11.61 -3.41
C THR A 67 -6.56 -11.55 -2.63
N ASP A 68 -6.04 -10.34 -2.44
CA ASP A 68 -4.77 -10.11 -1.77
C ASP A 68 -4.90 -8.98 -0.77
N GLN A 69 -4.04 -8.98 0.23
CA GLN A 69 -3.99 -7.95 1.24
C GLN A 69 -2.58 -7.39 1.36
N VAL A 70 -2.47 -6.10 1.29
CA VAL A 70 -1.22 -5.36 1.52
C VAL A 70 -1.41 -4.34 2.63
N TYR A 71 -0.30 -3.82 3.17
CA TYR A 71 -0.36 -2.78 4.17
C TYR A 71 0.52 -1.59 3.81
N LEU A 72 0.13 -0.44 4.34
CA LEU A 72 0.93 0.77 4.41
C LEU A 72 1.02 1.20 5.86
N ASP A 73 2.24 1.31 6.40
CA ASP A 73 2.51 1.93 7.69
C ASP A 73 2.84 3.40 7.45
N VAL A 74 2.07 4.28 8.07
CA VAL A 74 2.10 5.71 7.82
C VAL A 74 2.51 6.46 9.08
N ALA A 75 3.48 7.36 8.93
CA ALA A 75 3.83 8.35 9.92
C ALA A 75 3.11 9.67 9.62
N ILE A 76 2.39 10.24 10.61
CA ILE A 76 1.62 11.47 10.49
C ILE A 76 2.28 12.54 11.36
N GLY A 77 2.79 13.61 10.74
CA GLY A 77 3.58 14.64 11.38
C GLY A 77 5.06 14.30 11.53
N GLU A 78 5.88 15.30 11.85
CA GLU A 78 7.34 15.13 11.92
C GLU A 78 7.81 14.34 13.15
N GLN A 79 7.01 14.28 14.20
CA GLN A 79 7.35 13.64 15.49
C GLN A 79 6.60 12.31 15.70
N ALA A 80 6.10 11.68 14.63
CA ALA A 80 5.39 10.42 14.75
C ALA A 80 6.31 9.29 15.26
N LEU A 81 6.22 8.98 16.55
CA LEU A 81 7.02 7.95 17.21
C LEU A 81 6.56 6.53 16.82
N VAL A 82 5.29 6.34 16.49
CA VAL A 82 4.71 5.03 16.16
C VAL A 82 3.93 5.15 14.85
N PRO A 83 4.34 4.41 13.82
CA PRO A 83 3.58 4.33 12.57
C PRO A 83 2.20 3.70 12.79
N LYS A 84 1.22 4.14 12.03
CA LYS A 84 -0.14 3.60 12.04
C LYS A 84 -0.40 2.83 10.74
N ARG A 85 -1.09 1.70 10.85
CA ARG A 85 -1.26 0.77 9.71
C ARG A 85 -2.61 0.93 9.04
N ILE A 86 -2.58 0.99 7.71
CA ILE A 86 -3.73 0.86 6.83
C ILE A 86 -3.60 -0.48 6.10
N VAL A 87 -4.62 -1.32 6.16
CA VAL A 87 -4.68 -2.58 5.40
C VAL A 87 -5.60 -2.40 4.21
N LEU A 88 -5.10 -2.74 3.04
CA LEU A 88 -5.78 -2.60 1.76
C LEU A 88 -6.04 -3.98 1.15
N GLY A 89 -7.29 -4.23 0.76
CA GLY A 89 -7.67 -5.40 0.00
C GLY A 89 -7.67 -5.10 -1.49
N LEU A 90 -7.06 -5.97 -2.28
CA LEU A 90 -6.92 -5.81 -3.72
C LEU A 90 -7.89 -6.72 -4.47
N TYR A 91 -8.37 -6.26 -5.61
CA TYR A 91 -9.32 -6.95 -6.50
C TYR A 91 -8.59 -7.47 -7.75
N HIS A 92 -7.73 -8.47 -7.57
CA HIS A 92 -6.87 -8.98 -8.64
C HIS A 92 -7.66 -9.57 -9.81
N ASP A 93 -8.83 -10.17 -9.52
CA ASP A 93 -9.70 -10.74 -10.56
C ASP A 93 -10.34 -9.66 -11.44
N VAL A 94 -10.38 -8.41 -10.96
CA VAL A 94 -10.99 -7.26 -11.64
C VAL A 94 -9.95 -6.39 -12.36
N ALA A 95 -8.82 -6.13 -11.70
CA ALA A 95 -7.77 -5.24 -12.22
C ALA A 95 -6.36 -5.85 -11.98
N PRO A 96 -6.02 -6.98 -12.63
CA PRO A 96 -4.81 -7.74 -12.34
C PRO A 96 -3.51 -6.95 -12.51
N LYS A 97 -3.37 -6.16 -13.59
CA LYS A 97 -2.15 -5.38 -13.82
C LYS A 97 -1.96 -4.26 -12.81
N THR A 98 -3.07 -3.60 -12.45
CA THR A 98 -3.09 -2.53 -11.46
C THR A 98 -2.71 -3.08 -10.09
N CYS A 99 -3.29 -4.23 -9.70
CA CYS A 99 -2.96 -4.89 -8.46
C CYS A 99 -1.51 -5.37 -8.41
N ASP A 100 -1.00 -6.00 -9.48
CA ASP A 100 0.40 -6.40 -9.61
C ASP A 100 1.37 -5.22 -9.43
N ASN A 101 1.05 -4.08 -10.06
CA ASN A 101 1.84 -2.87 -9.95
C ASN A 101 1.86 -2.36 -8.52
N PHE A 102 0.69 -2.25 -7.89
CA PHE A 102 0.57 -1.75 -6.53
C PHE A 102 1.22 -2.67 -5.50
N GLU A 103 0.96 -3.97 -5.57
CA GLU A 103 1.53 -4.97 -4.68
C GLU A 103 3.06 -5.00 -4.76
N THR A 104 3.61 -5.00 -5.99
CA THR A 104 5.06 -4.99 -6.20
C THR A 104 5.71 -3.75 -5.59
N LEU A 105 5.09 -2.57 -5.71
CA LEU A 105 5.58 -1.34 -5.11
C LEU A 105 5.42 -1.34 -3.57
N CYS A 106 4.42 -2.03 -3.02
CA CYS A 106 4.33 -2.26 -1.58
C CYS A 106 5.45 -3.15 -1.07
N MET A 107 5.77 -4.25 -1.78
CA MET A 107 6.84 -5.17 -1.39
C MET A 107 8.24 -4.56 -1.54
N GLY A 108 8.40 -3.54 -2.36
CA GLY A 108 9.69 -2.91 -2.63
C GLY A 108 10.58 -3.74 -3.54
N HIS A 109 10.59 -3.44 -4.82
CA HIS A 109 11.47 -4.14 -5.77
C HIS A 109 12.84 -3.47 -5.83
N THR A 110 13.90 -4.20 -5.48
CA THR A 110 15.29 -3.71 -5.52
C THR A 110 15.96 -3.84 -6.89
N THR A 111 15.36 -4.58 -7.82
CA THR A 111 15.94 -4.85 -9.13
C THR A 111 15.50 -3.82 -10.16
N LEU A 112 16.31 -2.79 -10.36
CA LEU A 112 16.15 -1.87 -11.49
C LEU A 112 16.45 -2.62 -12.79
N THR A 113 15.58 -2.50 -13.79
CA THR A 113 15.90 -2.97 -15.15
C THR A 113 17.03 -2.11 -15.74
N THR A 114 17.77 -2.66 -16.72
CA THR A 114 18.87 -1.95 -17.41
C THR A 114 18.43 -0.57 -17.93
N ALA A 115 17.18 -0.43 -18.38
CA ALA A 115 16.63 0.83 -18.85
C ALA A 115 16.37 1.83 -17.70
N GLN A 116 16.00 1.36 -16.52
CA GLN A 116 15.79 2.21 -15.33
C GLN A 116 17.10 2.73 -14.77
N LYS A 117 18.19 1.95 -14.90
CA LYS A 117 19.56 2.39 -14.58
C LYS A 117 19.99 3.59 -15.43
N LYS A 118 19.68 3.57 -16.73
CA LYS A 118 20.01 4.67 -17.66
C LYS A 118 19.39 6.01 -17.29
N HIS A 119 18.29 6.02 -16.51
CA HIS A 119 17.58 7.23 -16.08
C HIS A 119 17.98 7.73 -14.67
N LYS A 120 19.16 7.43 -14.17
CA LYS A 120 19.67 7.85 -12.83
C LYS A 120 18.78 7.45 -11.64
N LEU A 121 17.95 6.41 -11.80
CA LEU A 121 17.22 5.81 -10.68
C LEU A 121 18.04 4.71 -10.00
N GLU A 122 19.33 4.65 -10.32
CA GLU A 122 20.28 3.68 -9.80
C GLU A 122 20.29 3.70 -8.27
N GLY A 123 20.10 2.53 -7.70
CA GLY A 123 20.21 2.32 -6.26
C GLY A 123 18.99 2.75 -5.42
N LYS A 124 17.93 3.32 -6.02
CA LYS A 124 16.69 3.61 -5.27
C LYS A 124 15.70 2.44 -5.41
N PRO A 125 15.26 1.84 -4.30
CA PRO A 125 14.25 0.79 -4.34
C PRO A 125 12.96 1.36 -4.94
N GLN A 126 12.34 0.61 -5.85
CA GLN A 126 10.99 0.94 -6.35
C GLN A 126 10.00 0.54 -5.27
N SER A 127 9.61 1.46 -4.43
CA SER A 127 8.73 1.20 -3.30
C SER A 127 7.96 2.45 -2.91
N TYR A 128 6.78 2.23 -2.34
CA TYR A 128 6.03 3.28 -1.69
C TYR A 128 6.67 3.77 -0.39
N VAL A 129 7.59 3.02 0.20
CA VAL A 129 8.32 3.46 1.41
C VAL A 129 9.04 4.78 1.12
N GLN A 130 8.90 5.73 2.04
CA GLN A 130 9.39 7.11 1.93
C GLN A 130 8.65 7.99 0.89
N SER A 131 7.51 7.54 0.33
CA SER A 131 6.64 8.40 -0.47
C SER A 131 5.60 9.10 0.42
N PRO A 132 5.27 10.37 0.16
CA PRO A 132 4.25 11.08 0.91
C PRO A 132 2.85 10.87 0.33
N PHE A 133 1.85 11.13 1.17
CA PHE A 133 0.53 11.56 0.71
C PHE A 133 0.63 13.06 0.39
N HIS A 134 0.93 13.38 -0.85
CA HIS A 134 1.26 14.75 -1.29
C HIS A 134 0.03 15.63 -1.54
N ARG A 135 -1.17 15.01 -1.63
CA ARG A 135 -2.43 15.75 -1.83
C ARG A 135 -3.52 15.13 -0.97
N ILE A 136 -4.08 15.95 -0.07
CA ILE A 136 -5.11 15.52 0.87
C ILE A 136 -6.23 16.58 0.84
N ILE A 137 -7.43 16.18 0.41
CA ILE A 137 -8.59 17.05 0.37
C ILE A 137 -9.69 16.44 1.23
N PRO A 138 -10.06 17.09 2.37
CA PRO A 138 -11.11 16.61 3.25
C PRO A 138 -12.44 16.37 2.50
N ASN A 139 -13.16 15.33 2.88
CA ASN A 139 -14.40 14.87 2.26
C ASN A 139 -14.29 14.48 0.78
N PHE A 140 -13.07 14.33 0.26
CA PHE A 140 -12.85 13.91 -1.12
C PHE A 140 -11.91 12.70 -1.18
N MET A 141 -10.60 12.89 -1.04
CA MET A 141 -9.63 11.78 -1.12
C MET A 141 -8.28 12.16 -0.50
N ILE A 142 -7.48 11.13 -0.20
CA ILE A 142 -6.05 11.23 0.07
C ILE A 142 -5.29 10.58 -1.08
N GLN A 143 -4.30 11.27 -1.64
CA GLN A 143 -3.53 10.82 -2.80
C GLN A 143 -2.04 10.73 -2.47
N GLY A 144 -1.44 9.60 -2.84
CA GLY A 144 -0.02 9.31 -2.64
C GLY A 144 0.57 8.51 -3.79
N GLY A 145 1.69 7.85 -3.53
CA GLY A 145 2.33 6.92 -4.47
C GLY A 145 3.29 7.55 -5.46
N ASP A 146 3.61 8.83 -5.35
CA ASP A 146 4.74 9.42 -6.05
C ASP A 146 6.05 9.13 -5.30
N TRP A 147 6.60 7.95 -5.52
CA TRP A 147 7.85 7.52 -4.91
C TRP A 147 9.09 8.12 -5.59
N THR A 148 8.95 8.74 -6.76
CA THR A 148 10.06 9.30 -7.55
C THR A 148 10.39 10.74 -7.19
N LYS A 149 9.41 11.64 -7.30
CA LYS A 149 9.57 13.07 -7.05
C LYS A 149 9.00 13.52 -5.71
N LYS A 150 7.99 12.79 -5.20
CA LYS A 150 7.34 13.05 -3.90
C LYS A 150 6.50 14.32 -3.83
N ASP A 151 6.22 14.95 -4.96
CA ASP A 151 5.46 16.20 -5.08
C ASP A 151 4.16 16.06 -5.90
N GLY A 152 3.89 14.85 -6.41
CA GLY A 152 2.72 14.54 -7.24
C GLY A 152 2.97 14.69 -8.74
N THR A 153 4.13 15.20 -9.16
CA THR A 153 4.48 15.35 -10.59
C THR A 153 5.21 14.14 -11.16
N GLY A 154 5.54 13.19 -10.30
CA GLY A 154 6.28 11.98 -10.65
C GLY A 154 5.43 10.72 -10.57
N GLY A 155 6.08 9.64 -10.18
CA GLY A 155 5.52 8.29 -10.13
C GLY A 155 5.87 7.47 -11.36
N ARG A 156 6.21 6.21 -11.14
CA ARG A 156 6.54 5.24 -12.20
C ARG A 156 5.97 3.88 -11.86
N SER A 157 5.46 3.20 -12.88
CA SER A 157 5.00 1.82 -12.74
C SER A 157 6.17 0.84 -12.70
N ILE A 158 5.87 -0.40 -12.32
CA ILE A 158 6.82 -1.54 -12.39
C ILE A 158 7.07 -2.01 -13.83
N PHE A 159 6.23 -1.59 -14.78
CA PHE A 159 6.32 -2.03 -16.17
C PHE A 159 7.56 -1.46 -16.88
N PRO A 160 7.95 -2.05 -18.03
CA PRO A 160 9.18 -1.66 -18.72
C PRO A 160 9.29 -0.14 -18.89
N HIS A 161 10.49 0.39 -18.58
CA HIS A 161 10.79 1.83 -18.61
C HIS A 161 10.00 2.69 -17.61
N GLY A 162 9.27 2.09 -16.63
CA GLY A 162 8.37 2.80 -15.72
C GLY A 162 7.23 3.47 -16.47
N SER A 163 6.82 2.89 -17.60
CA SER A 163 5.83 3.44 -18.51
C SER A 163 4.45 3.53 -17.87
N LYS A 164 3.65 4.46 -18.36
CA LYS A 164 2.22 4.48 -18.08
C LYS A 164 1.56 3.23 -18.66
N PHE A 165 0.51 2.73 -17.99
CA PHE A 165 -0.23 1.55 -18.44
C PHE A 165 -1.71 1.84 -18.60
N ARG A 166 -2.37 1.00 -19.41
CA ARG A 166 -3.76 1.17 -19.81
C ARG A 166 -4.72 0.94 -18.64
N ASP A 167 -5.85 1.60 -18.73
CA ASP A 167 -6.99 1.35 -17.86
C ASP A 167 -7.49 -0.09 -18.05
N GLU A 168 -7.88 -0.73 -16.96
CA GLU A 168 -8.50 -2.06 -16.96
C GLU A 168 -10.02 -1.88 -16.84
N ALA A 169 -10.76 -2.43 -17.81
CA ALA A 169 -12.20 -2.24 -17.94
C ALA A 169 -12.97 -2.67 -16.68
N GLY A 170 -12.62 -3.81 -16.09
CA GLY A 170 -13.25 -4.28 -14.85
C GLY A 170 -13.12 -3.27 -13.71
N GLY A 171 -11.97 -2.61 -13.59
CA GLY A 171 -11.77 -1.56 -12.58
C GLY A 171 -12.50 -0.25 -12.90
N LEU A 172 -12.71 0.08 -14.18
CA LEU A 172 -13.52 1.23 -14.59
C LEU A 172 -15.04 1.00 -14.36
N ASP A 173 -15.49 -0.26 -14.40
CA ASP A 173 -16.89 -0.63 -14.16
C ASP A 173 -17.28 -0.46 -12.69
N LEU A 174 -16.33 -0.59 -11.77
CA LEU A 174 -16.55 -0.36 -10.35
C LEU A 174 -16.78 1.12 -10.04
N LYS A 175 -17.53 1.38 -8.97
CA LYS A 175 -17.96 2.74 -8.60
C LYS A 175 -17.23 3.25 -7.37
N HIS A 176 -16.98 4.55 -7.32
CA HIS A 176 -16.49 5.22 -6.12
C HIS A 176 -17.68 5.54 -5.19
N SER A 177 -18.28 4.46 -4.62
CA SER A 177 -19.57 4.54 -3.92
C SER A 177 -19.49 4.99 -2.47
N GLY A 178 -18.29 5.08 -1.89
CA GLY A 178 -18.12 5.47 -0.49
C GLY A 178 -16.67 5.74 -0.11
N ALA A 179 -16.47 6.03 1.15
CA ALA A 179 -15.15 6.15 1.74
C ALA A 179 -14.39 4.82 1.69
N GLY A 180 -13.05 4.87 1.60
CA GLY A 180 -12.19 3.69 1.60
C GLY A 180 -12.02 3.01 0.24
N THR A 181 -12.57 3.53 -0.86
CA THR A 181 -12.27 3.02 -2.21
C THR A 181 -10.83 3.30 -2.57
N LEU A 182 -10.09 2.28 -3.00
CA LEU A 182 -8.72 2.39 -3.51
C LEU A 182 -8.76 2.44 -5.05
N SER A 183 -8.21 3.52 -5.63
CA SER A 183 -8.29 3.78 -7.06
C SER A 183 -7.00 4.43 -7.59
N MET A 184 -6.74 4.27 -8.90
CA MET A 184 -5.56 4.84 -9.54
C MET A 184 -5.74 6.32 -9.87
N ALA A 185 -4.75 7.12 -9.50
CA ALA A 185 -4.62 8.48 -10.04
C ALA A 185 -4.04 8.41 -11.46
N ASN A 186 -4.57 9.22 -12.34
CA ASN A 186 -4.11 9.33 -13.72
C ASN A 186 -4.19 10.78 -14.24
N ALA A 187 -3.62 11.04 -15.40
CA ALA A 187 -3.67 12.32 -16.11
C ALA A 187 -4.48 12.19 -17.43
N GLY A 188 -5.56 11.43 -17.39
CA GLY A 188 -6.42 11.09 -18.51
C GLY A 188 -6.37 9.57 -18.81
N PRO A 189 -7.14 9.11 -19.80
CA PRO A 189 -7.26 7.69 -20.13
C PRO A 189 -5.92 7.02 -20.41
N ASN A 190 -5.74 5.81 -19.89
CA ASN A 190 -4.55 4.97 -20.12
C ASN A 190 -3.22 5.60 -19.66
N THR A 191 -3.25 6.38 -18.58
CA THR A 191 -2.05 7.04 -18.04
C THR A 191 -1.74 6.63 -16.60
N ASN A 192 -2.18 5.43 -16.16
CA ASN A 192 -1.88 4.91 -14.84
C ASN A 192 -0.35 4.75 -14.65
N SER A 193 0.13 5.00 -13.44
CA SER A 193 1.54 4.83 -13.08
C SER A 193 1.70 4.18 -11.70
N SER A 194 2.19 4.90 -10.71
CA SER A 194 2.25 4.45 -9.32
C SER A 194 1.34 5.21 -8.38
N GLN A 195 0.86 6.38 -8.80
CA GLN A 195 0.03 7.19 -7.92
C GLN A 195 -1.37 6.59 -7.74
N PHE A 196 -1.84 6.62 -6.52
CA PHE A 196 -3.16 6.12 -6.11
C PHE A 196 -3.85 7.10 -5.18
N PHE A 197 -5.14 6.91 -4.98
CA PHE A 197 -5.89 7.63 -3.96
C PHE A 197 -6.84 6.71 -3.21
N ILE A 198 -7.18 7.11 -1.99
CA ILE A 198 -8.21 6.50 -1.17
C ILE A 198 -9.30 7.54 -0.97
N THR A 199 -10.55 7.18 -1.28
CA THR A 199 -11.68 8.09 -1.14
C THR A 199 -12.06 8.29 0.33
N LEU A 200 -12.54 9.48 0.65
CA LEU A 200 -13.04 9.87 1.98
C LEU A 200 -14.58 9.97 2.01
N ALA A 201 -15.20 9.98 0.83
CA ALA A 201 -16.64 9.99 0.62
C ALA A 201 -16.97 9.32 -0.72
N ALA A 202 -18.25 9.22 -1.07
CA ALA A 202 -18.65 8.85 -2.41
C ALA A 202 -18.24 9.93 -3.42
N THR A 203 -17.60 9.49 -4.52
CA THR A 203 -17.08 10.39 -5.55
C THR A 203 -17.52 9.95 -6.96
N PRO A 204 -18.84 10.00 -7.26
CA PRO A 204 -19.39 9.43 -8.49
C PRO A 204 -18.86 10.08 -9.77
N HIS A 205 -18.36 11.30 -9.69
CA HIS A 205 -17.75 12.01 -10.82
C HIS A 205 -16.42 11.38 -11.31
N LEU A 206 -15.82 10.48 -10.53
CA LEU A 206 -14.62 9.70 -10.88
C LEU A 206 -14.95 8.36 -11.56
N ASN A 207 -16.21 7.93 -11.55
CA ASN A 207 -16.64 6.67 -12.13
C ASN A 207 -16.34 6.61 -13.64
N GLY A 208 -15.82 5.48 -14.11
CA GLY A 208 -15.46 5.28 -15.51
C GLY A 208 -14.21 6.04 -15.96
N ARG A 209 -13.53 6.76 -15.06
CA ARG A 209 -12.34 7.56 -15.36
C ARG A 209 -11.09 7.10 -14.62
N HIS A 210 -11.27 6.48 -13.46
CA HIS A 210 -10.19 5.98 -12.62
C HIS A 210 -10.43 4.51 -12.31
N VAL A 211 -9.39 3.69 -12.43
CA VAL A 211 -9.46 2.25 -12.20
C VAL A 211 -9.55 1.99 -10.70
N VAL A 212 -10.70 1.52 -10.23
CA VAL A 212 -10.87 1.00 -8.87
C VAL A 212 -10.27 -0.40 -8.81
N PHE A 213 -9.37 -0.64 -7.86
CA PHE A 213 -8.66 -1.91 -7.76
C PHE A 213 -8.59 -2.48 -6.35
N GLY A 214 -9.26 -1.86 -5.38
CA GLY A 214 -9.28 -2.33 -4.00
C GLY A 214 -10.10 -1.47 -3.07
N LYS A 215 -10.02 -1.80 -1.79
CA LYS A 215 -10.63 -1.04 -0.70
C LYS A 215 -9.79 -1.09 0.58
N VAL A 216 -10.02 -0.15 1.49
CA VAL A 216 -9.53 -0.24 2.87
C VAL A 216 -10.27 -1.38 3.58
N ILE A 217 -9.53 -2.31 4.19
CA ILE A 217 -10.08 -3.39 5.01
C ILE A 217 -9.98 -3.05 6.50
N SER A 218 -8.88 -2.43 6.91
CA SER A 218 -8.63 -2.00 8.29
C SER A 218 -7.81 -0.71 8.29
N GLY A 219 -7.92 0.10 9.35
CA GLY A 219 -7.21 1.37 9.47
C GLY A 219 -7.96 2.53 8.80
N MET A 220 -9.28 2.48 8.70
CA MET A 220 -10.08 3.60 8.22
C MET A 220 -10.01 4.81 9.16
N ASP A 221 -9.82 4.58 10.45
CA ASP A 221 -9.51 5.58 11.47
C ASP A 221 -8.21 6.32 11.17
N VAL A 222 -7.16 5.59 10.73
CA VAL A 222 -5.89 6.18 10.28
C VAL A 222 -6.10 7.04 9.03
N VAL A 223 -6.91 6.57 8.07
CA VAL A 223 -7.27 7.35 6.88
C VAL A 223 -7.98 8.65 7.27
N ARG A 224 -8.87 8.60 8.28
CA ARG A 224 -9.54 9.79 8.80
C ARG A 224 -8.59 10.74 9.54
N GLU A 225 -7.60 10.22 10.24
CA GLU A 225 -6.58 11.06 10.86
C GLU A 225 -5.69 11.75 9.80
N ILE A 226 -5.35 11.06 8.72
CA ILE A 226 -4.67 11.65 7.56
C ILE A 226 -5.52 12.78 6.95
N GLU A 227 -6.83 12.59 6.86
CA GLU A 227 -7.76 13.60 6.36
C GLU A 227 -7.66 14.92 7.13
N GLN A 228 -7.44 14.88 8.46
CA GLN A 228 -7.29 16.07 9.29
C GLN A 228 -6.05 16.91 8.91
N CYS A 229 -5.07 16.30 8.25
CA CYS A 229 -3.93 17.02 7.69
C CYS A 229 -4.24 17.70 6.35
N GLY A 230 -5.45 17.54 5.82
CA GLY A 230 -5.84 18.03 4.50
C GLY A 230 -6.24 19.51 4.49
N THR A 231 -6.22 20.08 3.28
CA THR A 231 -6.74 21.41 2.99
C THR A 231 -7.64 21.39 1.76
N ARG A 232 -8.48 22.42 1.60
CA ARG A 232 -9.30 22.57 0.38
C ARG A 232 -8.47 22.68 -0.91
N LYS A 233 -7.23 23.20 -0.83
CA LYS A 233 -6.28 23.28 -1.95
C LYS A 233 -5.53 21.97 -2.19
N GLY A 234 -5.59 21.03 -1.25
CA GLY A 234 -4.95 19.73 -1.33
C GLY A 234 -3.55 19.66 -0.73
N THR A 235 -2.88 20.78 -0.48
CA THR A 235 -1.57 20.79 0.18
C THR A 235 -1.74 20.38 1.65
N PRO A 236 -1.08 19.31 2.12
CA PRO A 236 -1.18 18.89 3.52
C PRO A 236 -0.59 19.93 4.49
N THR A 237 -1.22 20.09 5.66
CA THR A 237 -0.73 20.94 6.76
C THR A 237 0.40 20.28 7.55
N SER A 238 0.47 18.96 7.50
CA SER A 238 1.50 18.15 8.15
C SER A 238 1.98 17.07 7.20
N LYS A 239 3.25 16.68 7.35
CA LYS A 239 3.87 15.66 6.51
C LYS A 239 3.28 14.28 6.83
N VAL A 240 2.80 13.58 5.82
CA VAL A 240 2.26 12.23 5.93
C VAL A 240 3.05 11.31 5.02
N ILE A 241 3.78 10.35 5.59
CA ILE A 241 4.74 9.52 4.84
C ILE A 241 4.47 8.04 5.08
N VAL A 242 4.55 7.26 4.03
CA VAL A 242 4.62 5.80 4.11
C VAL A 242 6.02 5.41 4.60
N VAL A 243 6.11 4.88 5.82
CA VAL A 243 7.38 4.46 6.44
C VAL A 243 7.61 2.95 6.35
N GLY A 244 6.54 2.18 6.08
CA GLY A 244 6.59 0.74 5.83
C GLY A 244 5.48 0.33 4.89
N SER A 245 5.71 -0.72 4.13
CA SER A 245 4.69 -1.32 3.28
C SER A 245 5.06 -2.76 2.96
N GLY A 246 4.07 -3.59 2.62
CA GLY A 246 4.31 -4.99 2.28
C GLY A 246 3.05 -5.78 2.00
N LEU A 247 3.25 -7.07 1.75
CA LEU A 247 2.21 -8.06 1.54
C LEU A 247 1.82 -8.69 2.88
N ILE A 248 0.52 -8.86 3.13
CA ILE A 248 -0.01 -9.60 4.30
C ILE A 248 -0.39 -11.02 3.89
N SER A 249 -1.24 -11.14 2.86
CA SER A 249 -1.73 -12.43 2.38
C SER A 249 -2.06 -12.39 0.90
N ARG A 250 -1.93 -13.56 0.27
CA ARG A 250 -2.50 -13.85 -1.05
C ARG A 250 -3.58 -14.90 -0.89
N SER A 251 -4.68 -14.78 -1.61
CA SER A 251 -5.55 -15.93 -1.79
C SER A 251 -4.75 -16.99 -2.53
N SER A 252 -4.76 -18.23 -2.00
CA SER A 252 -4.14 -19.39 -2.63
C SER A 252 -4.89 -19.78 -3.90
N HIS A 253 -4.88 -18.94 -4.92
CA HIS A 253 -4.96 -19.42 -6.27
C HIS A 253 -3.60 -20.01 -6.58
N GLN A 254 -3.48 -21.30 -6.37
CA GLN A 254 -2.47 -22.14 -6.99
C GLN A 254 -2.33 -21.65 -8.43
N ASP A 255 -1.10 -21.28 -8.82
CA ASP A 255 -0.75 -20.91 -10.17
C ASP A 255 -1.58 -19.75 -10.78
N ARG A 256 -1.53 -18.57 -10.17
CA ARG A 256 -1.67 -17.40 -11.02
C ARG A 256 -0.56 -17.54 -12.06
N ASP A 257 -1.00 -17.93 -13.24
CA ASP A 257 -0.12 -18.06 -14.37
C ASP A 257 0.63 -16.74 -14.57
N LEU A 258 1.83 -16.67 -14.00
CA LEU A 258 2.79 -15.62 -14.28
C LEU A 258 3.22 -15.69 -15.74
N SER A 259 2.47 -16.42 -16.59
CA SER A 259 2.73 -16.63 -18.00
C SER A 259 2.76 -15.34 -18.79
N TRP A 260 2.03 -14.29 -18.35
CA TRP A 260 2.22 -12.99 -18.96
C TRP A 260 3.61 -12.40 -18.62
N ARG A 261 4.17 -12.70 -17.40
CA ARG A 261 5.59 -12.40 -17.09
C ARG A 261 6.54 -13.30 -17.88
N SER A 262 6.19 -14.58 -18.08
CA SER A 262 7.12 -15.56 -18.67
C SER A 262 7.01 -15.69 -20.17
N SER A 263 5.84 -15.62 -20.79
CA SER A 263 5.71 -16.08 -22.17
C SER A 263 5.77 -14.98 -23.24
N LYS A 264 5.11 -13.86 -23.07
CA LYS A 264 5.08 -12.82 -24.10
C LYS A 264 6.19 -11.79 -23.89
N TRP A 265 6.38 -11.32 -22.67
CA TRP A 265 7.41 -10.35 -22.31
C TRP A 265 8.82 -10.96 -22.37
N LEU A 266 9.02 -12.18 -21.84
CA LEU A 266 10.31 -12.86 -21.92
C LEU A 266 10.69 -13.18 -23.36
N ARG A 267 9.74 -13.62 -24.18
CA ARG A 267 9.96 -13.87 -25.62
C ARG A 267 10.28 -12.59 -26.38
N GLN A 268 9.60 -11.50 -26.06
CA GLN A 268 9.88 -10.21 -26.69
C GLN A 268 11.24 -9.67 -26.24
N ARG A 269 11.57 -9.82 -24.98
CA ARG A 269 12.85 -9.41 -24.40
C ARG A 269 14.03 -10.24 -24.91
N LEU A 270 13.84 -11.55 -25.06
CA LEU A 270 14.86 -12.42 -25.68
C LEU A 270 15.09 -12.10 -27.16
N LYS A 271 14.04 -11.68 -27.90
CA LYS A 271 14.19 -11.18 -29.27
C LYS A 271 14.97 -9.86 -29.32
N GLU A 272 14.70 -8.93 -28.42
CA GLU A 272 15.46 -7.66 -28.34
C GLU A 272 16.92 -7.90 -27.96
N LEU A 273 17.19 -8.75 -26.98
CA LEU A 273 18.55 -9.09 -26.58
C LEU A 273 19.35 -9.84 -27.68
N ARG A 274 18.66 -10.64 -28.50
CA ARG A 274 19.31 -11.30 -29.67
C ARG A 274 19.62 -10.30 -30.77
N ARG A 275 18.78 -9.29 -31.01
CA ARG A 275 19.08 -8.21 -31.97
C ARG A 275 20.26 -7.36 -31.53
N MET A 276 20.33 -7.00 -30.24
CA MET A 276 21.46 -6.22 -29.70
C MET A 276 22.81 -6.96 -29.64
N LYS A 277 22.84 -8.26 -29.85
CA LYS A 277 24.10 -9.06 -29.97
C LYS A 277 24.55 -9.24 -31.41
N GLN A 278 23.76 -8.85 -32.40
CA GLN A 278 24.06 -8.97 -33.83
C GLN A 278 24.45 -7.61 -34.45
N GLU A 279 24.32 -6.52 -33.67
CA GLU A 279 24.88 -5.19 -33.94
C GLU A 279 26.17 -4.98 -33.11
#